data_03b12b1976e57a124909597489116769
#
_entry.id   03b12b1976e57a124909597489116769
#
_cell.length_a   1.000
_cell.length_b   1.000
_cell.length_c   1.000
_cell.angle_alpha   90.00
_cell.angle_beta   90.00
_cell.angle_gamma   90.00
#
_symmetry.space_group_name_H-M   'P 1'
#
loop_
_entity.id
_entity.type
_entity.pdbx_description
1 polymer ?
#
loop_
_entity_poly.entity_id
_entity_poly.type
_entity_poly.pdbx_seq_one_letter_code
_entity_poly.pdbx_strand_id
1 'polypeptide(L)'
;MVEIDTTGGPGFGFEHFKQLDFLRDKEVVLTFDDGPWPVNTPSVLKTLAEECTTGIFFPIGKHATYFPEILKQVAAAGHTIGSHTWSHANLNNKKLTEDQRKEEIEKGISAVKWALGGTSFAPFFRFPALQHPPEMVTYLGTRNVAIFSCDLDSFDFKASKPQTVIDSVMKKLDKLGKGIVLMHDFQKHTAEALPELLRKLKAGGYKVVAMRAKDPVQTLAQYDDLVLKDAKLPTVSSRPVSSVVQTISE
;
A
#
# COMPACT_ATOMS: atom_id res chain seq x y z
N MET A 1 -1.54 -9.33 16.86
CA MET A 1 -2.52 -8.78 15.90
C MET A 1 -3.37 -7.75 16.62
N VAL A 2 -3.64 -6.63 15.97
CA VAL A 2 -4.59 -5.61 16.45
C VAL A 2 -5.69 -5.40 15.42
N GLU A 3 -6.91 -5.22 15.89
CA GLU A 3 -8.07 -4.87 15.09
C GLU A 3 -8.38 -3.38 15.24
N ILE A 4 -8.65 -2.72 14.14
CA ILE A 4 -8.87 -1.28 14.06
C ILE A 4 -10.32 -1.00 13.69
N ASP A 5 -11.01 -0.27 14.55
CA ASP A 5 -12.25 0.41 14.21
C ASP A 5 -11.88 1.72 13.50
N THR A 6 -12.25 1.84 12.23
CA THR A 6 -11.87 2.96 11.37
C THR A 6 -12.90 4.09 11.37
N THR A 7 -13.93 4.01 12.23
CA THR A 7 -14.96 5.03 12.33
C THR A 7 -14.35 6.40 12.63
N GLY A 8 -14.72 7.38 11.80
CA GLY A 8 -14.21 8.75 11.92
C GLY A 8 -12.80 8.98 11.39
N GLY A 9 -12.17 7.96 10.77
CA GLY A 9 -10.87 8.10 10.11
C GLY A 9 -9.71 8.36 11.06
N PRO A 10 -9.43 7.44 12.03
CA PRO A 10 -8.30 7.61 12.94
C PRO A 10 -6.96 7.69 12.20
N GLY A 11 -6.04 8.48 12.72
CA GLY A 11 -4.69 8.63 12.17
C GLY A 11 -3.64 7.85 12.96
N PHE A 12 -2.72 7.17 12.27
CA PHE A 12 -1.65 6.35 12.82
C PHE A 12 -0.28 6.83 12.37
N GLY A 13 0.72 6.71 13.25
CA GLY A 13 2.11 7.09 12.99
C GLY A 13 2.47 8.47 13.52
N PHE A 14 3.41 8.50 14.46
CA PHE A 14 3.76 9.67 15.26
C PHE A 14 4.44 10.80 14.48
N GLU A 15 4.87 10.57 13.25
CA GLU A 15 5.38 11.67 12.43
C GLU A 15 4.30 12.75 12.24
N HIS A 16 3.02 12.35 12.10
CA HIS A 16 1.89 13.27 11.88
C HIS A 16 0.72 13.11 12.86
N PHE A 17 0.48 11.90 13.39
CA PHE A 17 -0.68 11.59 14.25
C PHE A 17 -0.22 11.07 15.59
N LYS A 18 -0.28 11.91 16.63
CA LYS A 18 0.33 11.64 17.94
C LYS A 18 -0.64 11.10 18.99
N GLN A 19 -1.90 10.77 18.62
CA GLN A 19 -2.92 10.44 19.58
C GLN A 19 -3.01 8.94 19.92
N LEU A 20 -2.60 8.06 18.99
CA LEU A 20 -2.80 6.62 19.13
C LEU A 20 -1.46 5.89 19.33
N ASP A 21 -1.01 5.83 20.57
CA ASP A 21 0.14 5.01 20.98
C ASP A 21 -0.33 3.60 21.39
N PHE A 22 -0.47 2.71 20.39
CA PHE A 22 -0.97 1.36 20.60
C PHE A 22 0.11 0.28 20.59
N LEU A 23 1.29 0.57 20.07
CA LEU A 23 2.40 -0.37 20.03
C LEU A 23 3.13 -0.41 21.37
N ARG A 24 3.49 -1.62 21.79
CA ARG A 24 4.33 -1.84 22.95
C ARG A 24 5.82 -1.72 22.57
N ASP A 25 6.67 -1.63 23.57
CA ASP A 25 8.12 -1.67 23.32
C ASP A 25 8.50 -2.93 22.53
N LYS A 26 9.41 -2.76 21.56
CA LYS A 26 9.82 -3.80 20.62
C LYS A 26 8.71 -4.32 19.69
N GLU A 27 7.61 -3.60 19.53
CA GLU A 27 6.62 -3.91 18.48
C GLU A 27 6.79 -3.01 17.28
N VAL A 28 6.71 -3.61 16.09
CA VAL A 28 6.82 -2.90 14.80
C VAL A 28 5.68 -3.31 13.86
N VAL A 29 5.22 -2.38 13.05
CA VAL A 29 4.33 -2.63 11.92
C VAL A 29 5.11 -2.38 10.64
N LEU A 30 5.15 -3.36 9.75
CA LEU A 30 5.80 -3.22 8.43
C LEU A 30 4.79 -2.71 7.43
N THR A 31 5.11 -1.63 6.74
CA THR A 31 4.25 -1.07 5.70
C THR A 31 5.02 -0.87 4.40
N PHE A 32 4.35 -1.13 3.27
CA PHE A 32 4.92 -1.13 1.94
C PHE A 32 4.05 -0.32 0.99
N ASP A 33 4.62 0.71 0.39
CA ASP A 33 3.92 1.62 -0.51
C ASP A 33 4.29 1.37 -1.98
N ASP A 34 3.51 1.93 -2.88
CA ASP A 34 3.73 2.06 -4.33
C ASP A 34 3.57 0.78 -5.16
N GLY A 35 3.57 -0.40 -4.58
CA GLY A 35 3.31 -1.63 -5.32
C GLY A 35 1.90 -1.71 -5.94
N PRO A 36 1.52 -2.87 -6.49
CA PRO A 36 2.39 -4.02 -6.73
C PRO A 36 3.34 -3.82 -7.92
N TRP A 37 4.51 -4.44 -7.88
CA TRP A 37 5.48 -4.35 -8.97
C TRP A 37 6.11 -5.71 -9.28
N PRO A 38 6.28 -6.07 -10.58
CA PRO A 38 6.89 -7.33 -10.98
C PRO A 38 8.27 -7.52 -10.35
N VAL A 39 8.60 -8.78 -10.03
CA VAL A 39 9.85 -9.22 -9.40
C VAL A 39 9.99 -8.78 -7.94
N ASN A 40 9.87 -7.48 -7.65
CA ASN A 40 10.16 -6.95 -6.31
C ASN A 40 9.06 -7.28 -5.31
N THR A 41 7.79 -6.99 -5.61
CA THR A 41 6.68 -7.36 -4.71
C THR A 41 6.62 -8.87 -4.43
N PRO A 42 6.71 -9.79 -5.43
CA PRO A 42 6.81 -11.22 -5.17
C PRO A 42 8.00 -11.62 -4.29
N SER A 43 9.16 -10.95 -4.44
CA SER A 43 10.32 -11.19 -3.58
C SER A 43 10.07 -10.78 -2.13
N VAL A 44 9.42 -9.63 -1.92
CA VAL A 44 8.97 -9.18 -0.59
C VAL A 44 8.02 -10.20 0.03
N LEU A 45 7.00 -10.66 -0.71
CA LEU A 45 6.04 -11.65 -0.24
C LEU A 45 6.71 -12.97 0.16
N LYS A 46 7.65 -13.45 -0.65
CA LYS A 46 8.42 -14.66 -0.35
C LYS A 46 9.16 -14.52 0.99
N THR A 47 9.86 -13.41 1.18
CA THR A 47 10.61 -13.15 2.41
C THR A 47 9.69 -13.06 3.64
N LEU A 48 8.55 -12.36 3.52
CA LEU A 48 7.58 -12.28 4.62
C LEU A 48 7.02 -13.66 4.99
N ALA A 49 6.75 -14.51 3.99
CA ALA A 49 6.27 -15.87 4.21
C ALA A 49 7.33 -16.75 4.89
N GLU A 50 8.61 -16.68 4.47
CA GLU A 50 9.73 -17.41 5.06
C GLU A 50 9.95 -17.07 6.54
N GLU A 51 9.66 -15.82 6.94
CA GLU A 51 9.77 -15.37 8.33
C GLU A 51 8.40 -15.40 9.07
N CYS A 52 7.38 -16.05 8.50
CA CYS A 52 6.03 -16.19 9.07
C CYS A 52 5.45 -14.85 9.56
N THR A 53 5.64 -13.79 8.80
CA THR A 53 5.22 -12.43 9.17
C THR A 53 4.38 -11.76 8.09
N THR A 54 3.68 -10.69 8.46
CA THR A 54 2.79 -9.96 7.58
C THR A 54 3.08 -8.47 7.60
N GLY A 55 2.60 -7.75 6.58
CA GLY A 55 2.68 -6.31 6.50
C GLY A 55 1.39 -5.69 5.98
N ILE A 56 1.37 -4.37 5.91
CA ILE A 56 0.31 -3.60 5.26
C ILE A 56 0.87 -3.08 3.94
N PHE A 57 0.12 -3.27 2.87
CA PHE A 57 0.48 -2.79 1.53
C PHE A 57 -0.46 -1.67 1.12
N PHE A 58 0.10 -0.56 0.66
CA PHE A 58 -0.61 0.59 0.13
C PHE A 58 -0.34 0.74 -1.37
N PRO A 59 -1.04 -0.03 -2.22
CA PRO A 59 -0.81 0.00 -3.66
C PRO A 59 -1.30 1.30 -4.29
N ILE A 60 -0.56 1.78 -5.30
CA ILE A 60 -1.05 2.79 -6.22
C ILE A 60 -2.12 2.17 -7.12
N GLY A 61 -3.26 2.86 -7.29
CA GLY A 61 -4.38 2.34 -8.07
C GLY A 61 -4.00 1.93 -9.50
N LYS A 62 -3.20 2.73 -10.20
CA LYS A 62 -2.67 2.37 -11.54
C LYS A 62 -1.85 1.09 -11.50
N HIS A 63 -0.96 0.92 -10.53
CA HIS A 63 -0.15 -0.28 -10.42
C HIS A 63 -1.00 -1.51 -10.08
N ALA A 64 -2.02 -1.34 -9.24
CA ALA A 64 -3.01 -2.38 -8.97
C ALA A 64 -3.71 -2.85 -10.26
N THR A 65 -4.09 -1.91 -11.14
CA THR A 65 -4.71 -2.27 -12.43
C THR A 65 -3.73 -2.86 -13.44
N TYR A 66 -2.45 -2.52 -13.37
CA TYR A 66 -1.42 -3.09 -14.27
C TYR A 66 -1.02 -4.51 -13.86
N PHE A 67 -1.00 -4.79 -12.57
CA PHE A 67 -0.52 -6.07 -12.03
C PHE A 67 -1.50 -6.70 -11.02
N PRO A 68 -2.78 -6.89 -11.40
CA PRO A 68 -3.82 -7.38 -10.48
C PRO A 68 -3.49 -8.75 -9.89
N GLU A 69 -2.83 -9.62 -10.68
CA GLU A 69 -2.47 -10.95 -10.18
C GLU A 69 -1.42 -10.91 -9.07
N ILE A 70 -0.53 -9.92 -9.06
CA ILE A 70 0.42 -9.74 -7.97
C ILE A 70 -0.31 -9.22 -6.73
N LEU A 71 -1.26 -8.28 -6.88
CA LEU A 71 -2.04 -7.80 -5.74
C LEU A 71 -2.92 -8.90 -5.13
N LYS A 72 -3.47 -9.81 -5.94
CA LYS A 72 -4.17 -11.01 -5.44
C LYS A 72 -3.24 -11.91 -4.64
N GLN A 73 -1.97 -12.05 -5.03
CA GLN A 73 -0.97 -12.80 -4.24
C GLN A 73 -0.73 -12.14 -2.88
N VAL A 74 -0.64 -10.79 -2.82
CA VAL A 74 -0.56 -10.05 -1.56
C VAL A 74 -1.73 -10.40 -0.63
N ALA A 75 -2.95 -10.37 -1.17
CA ALA A 75 -4.16 -10.73 -0.41
C ALA A 75 -4.17 -12.19 0.04
N ALA A 76 -3.85 -13.12 -0.87
CA ALA A 76 -3.82 -14.57 -0.61
C ALA A 76 -2.77 -14.95 0.45
N ALA A 77 -1.67 -14.20 0.55
CA ALA A 77 -0.65 -14.37 1.58
C ALA A 77 -1.07 -13.82 2.97
N GLY A 78 -2.28 -13.27 3.09
CA GLY A 78 -2.84 -12.80 4.36
C GLY A 78 -2.34 -11.43 4.81
N HIS A 79 -1.75 -10.65 3.91
CA HIS A 79 -1.36 -9.28 4.19
C HIS A 79 -2.58 -8.34 4.18
N THR A 80 -2.48 -7.27 4.94
CA THR A 80 -3.48 -6.21 4.92
C THR A 80 -3.22 -5.29 3.73
N ILE A 81 -4.28 -4.92 3.02
CA ILE A 81 -4.20 -4.02 1.87
C ILE A 81 -4.99 -2.75 2.20
N GLY A 82 -4.40 -1.61 1.90
CA GLY A 82 -5.03 -0.29 1.90
C GLY A 82 -5.03 0.32 0.50
N SER A 83 -4.93 1.67 0.41
CA SER A 83 -4.87 2.41 -0.85
C SER A 83 -3.89 3.59 -0.76
N HIS A 84 -3.30 3.97 -1.91
CA HIS A 84 -2.28 5.03 -2.02
C HIS A 84 -2.55 5.97 -3.21
N THR A 85 -3.79 6.43 -3.34
CA THR A 85 -4.31 7.20 -4.48
C THR A 85 -4.35 6.42 -5.80
N TRP A 86 -4.94 7.04 -6.83
CA TRP A 86 -4.99 6.47 -8.17
C TRP A 86 -3.63 6.53 -8.89
N SER A 87 -2.97 7.70 -8.87
CA SER A 87 -1.78 7.96 -9.68
C SER A 87 -0.55 8.40 -8.90
N HIS A 88 -0.56 8.25 -7.57
CA HIS A 88 0.45 8.79 -6.65
C HIS A 88 0.55 10.33 -6.72
N ALA A 89 -0.57 11.01 -7.00
CA ALA A 89 -0.60 12.47 -7.02
C ALA A 89 -0.40 13.04 -5.61
N ASN A 90 0.46 14.06 -5.48
CA ASN A 90 0.57 14.82 -4.22
C ASN A 90 -0.71 15.64 -4.03
N LEU A 91 -1.57 15.23 -3.09
CA LEU A 91 -2.86 15.87 -2.85
C LEU A 91 -2.76 17.27 -2.21
N ASN A 92 -1.57 17.66 -1.74
CA ASN A 92 -1.30 19.03 -1.28
C ASN A 92 -0.94 19.99 -2.44
N ASN A 93 -0.91 19.50 -3.67
CA ASN A 93 -0.67 20.33 -4.84
C ASN A 93 -1.84 21.31 -5.05
N LYS A 94 -1.55 22.61 -4.96
CA LYS A 94 -2.53 23.70 -5.09
C LYS A 94 -3.20 23.80 -6.48
N LYS A 95 -2.64 23.11 -7.49
CA LYS A 95 -3.24 23.05 -8.84
C LYS A 95 -4.40 22.06 -8.92
N LEU A 96 -4.53 21.13 -7.97
CA LEU A 96 -5.64 20.19 -7.92
C LEU A 96 -6.84 20.84 -7.26
N THR A 97 -8.01 20.68 -7.88
CA THR A 97 -9.28 21.00 -7.25
C THR A 97 -9.61 20.00 -6.14
N GLU A 98 -10.56 20.32 -5.28
CA GLU A 98 -11.03 19.40 -4.25
C GLU A 98 -11.58 18.10 -4.85
N ASP A 99 -12.37 18.21 -5.92
CA ASP A 99 -12.93 17.06 -6.62
C ASP A 99 -11.87 16.16 -7.25
N GLN A 100 -10.82 16.74 -7.83
CA GLN A 100 -9.68 15.97 -8.36
C GLN A 100 -8.92 15.22 -7.25
N ARG A 101 -8.78 15.82 -6.06
CA ARG A 101 -8.17 15.16 -4.91
C ARG A 101 -9.04 14.00 -4.41
N LYS A 102 -10.36 14.18 -4.33
CA LYS A 102 -11.31 13.11 -3.99
C LYS A 102 -11.30 12.00 -5.04
N GLU A 103 -11.24 12.35 -6.33
CA GLU A 103 -11.12 11.36 -7.41
C GLU A 103 -9.85 10.52 -7.28
N GLU A 104 -8.70 11.13 -6.99
CA GLU A 104 -7.45 10.40 -6.74
C GLU A 104 -7.59 9.40 -5.59
N ILE A 105 -8.27 9.76 -4.51
CA ILE A 105 -8.53 8.87 -3.37
C ILE A 105 -9.48 7.74 -3.78
N GLU A 106 -10.67 8.08 -4.22
CA GLU A 106 -11.75 7.11 -4.42
C GLU A 106 -11.51 6.19 -5.61
N LYS A 107 -10.96 6.74 -6.70
CA LYS A 107 -10.55 5.92 -7.85
C LYS A 107 -9.41 4.96 -7.50
N GLY A 108 -8.50 5.39 -6.62
CA GLY A 108 -7.47 4.51 -6.05
C GLY A 108 -8.08 3.35 -5.28
N ILE A 109 -9.05 3.63 -4.39
CA ILE A 109 -9.78 2.62 -3.62
C ILE A 109 -10.53 1.67 -4.56
N SER A 110 -11.26 2.19 -5.55
CA SER A 110 -11.99 1.39 -6.54
C SER A 110 -11.07 0.51 -7.39
N ALA A 111 -9.87 1.02 -7.74
CA ALA A 111 -8.87 0.26 -8.48
C ALA A 111 -8.33 -0.94 -7.71
N VAL A 112 -8.08 -0.77 -6.42
CA VAL A 112 -7.68 -1.87 -5.52
C VAL A 112 -8.76 -2.94 -5.46
N LYS A 113 -10.02 -2.54 -5.24
CA LYS A 113 -11.16 -3.48 -5.25
C LYS A 113 -11.28 -4.24 -6.57
N TRP A 114 -11.18 -3.51 -7.70
CA TRP A 114 -11.21 -4.12 -9.02
C TRP A 114 -10.09 -5.16 -9.19
N ALA A 115 -8.86 -4.80 -8.84
CA ALA A 115 -7.70 -5.67 -8.96
C ALA A 115 -7.81 -6.93 -8.10
N LEU A 116 -8.47 -6.83 -6.95
CA LEU A 116 -8.76 -7.96 -6.05
C LEU A 116 -9.96 -8.81 -6.49
N GLY A 117 -10.55 -8.53 -7.66
CA GLY A 117 -11.72 -9.25 -8.17
C GLY A 117 -12.98 -9.06 -7.31
N GLY A 118 -13.11 -7.90 -6.66
CA GLY A 118 -14.22 -7.55 -5.77
C GLY A 118 -14.04 -8.02 -4.33
N THR A 119 -12.93 -8.68 -4.00
CA THR A 119 -12.64 -9.06 -2.62
C THR A 119 -12.49 -7.83 -1.73
N SER A 120 -13.04 -7.91 -0.52
CA SER A 120 -12.97 -6.84 0.47
C SER A 120 -11.54 -6.60 0.97
N PHE A 121 -11.22 -5.34 1.27
CA PHE A 121 -9.93 -4.96 1.85
C PHE A 121 -10.11 -3.85 2.91
N ALA A 122 -9.03 -3.49 3.61
CA ALA A 122 -9.11 -2.58 4.73
C ALA A 122 -9.33 -1.12 4.30
N PRO A 123 -10.16 -0.34 5.01
CA PRO A 123 -10.32 1.08 4.83
C PRO A 123 -9.10 1.83 5.40
N PHE A 124 -7.92 1.51 4.89
CA PHE A 124 -6.65 2.13 5.25
C PHE A 124 -6.13 2.93 4.05
N PHE A 125 -5.66 4.12 4.32
CA PHE A 125 -5.15 5.02 3.29
C PHE A 125 -3.83 5.65 3.73
N ARG A 126 -2.90 5.79 2.80
CA ARG A 126 -1.69 6.58 2.99
C ARG A 126 -1.60 7.67 1.92
N PHE A 127 -1.33 8.89 2.37
CA PHE A 127 -1.13 10.02 1.47
C PHE A 127 0.24 9.96 0.81
N PRO A 128 0.35 10.17 -0.53
CA PRO A 128 1.62 10.32 -1.21
C PRO A 128 2.53 11.37 -0.57
N ALA A 129 3.81 11.03 -0.44
CA ALA A 129 4.83 11.86 0.22
C ALA A 129 4.45 12.31 1.65
N LEU A 130 3.55 11.58 2.33
CA LEU A 130 3.00 11.90 3.66
C LEU A 130 2.43 13.33 3.76
N GLN A 131 1.91 13.87 2.65
CA GLN A 131 1.30 15.20 2.62
C GLN A 131 -0.19 15.09 2.93
N HIS A 132 -0.62 15.63 4.06
CA HIS A 132 -1.96 15.49 4.63
C HIS A 132 -2.76 16.80 4.50
N PRO A 133 -3.39 17.14 3.35
CA PRO A 133 -4.25 18.32 3.25
C PRO A 133 -5.42 18.19 4.24
N PRO A 134 -5.68 19.18 5.12
CA PRO A 134 -6.69 19.07 6.18
C PRO A 134 -8.09 18.71 5.66
N GLU A 135 -8.47 19.25 4.50
CA GLU A 135 -9.76 18.96 3.86
C GLU A 135 -9.87 17.48 3.43
N MET A 136 -8.77 16.87 2.98
CA MET A 136 -8.77 15.45 2.61
C MET A 136 -8.70 14.54 3.83
N VAL A 137 -8.04 14.95 4.90
CA VAL A 137 -8.08 14.27 6.21
C VAL A 137 -9.54 14.24 6.71
N THR A 138 -10.23 15.38 6.70
CA THR A 138 -11.64 15.48 7.06
C THR A 138 -12.52 14.60 6.19
N TYR A 139 -12.28 14.63 4.87
CA TYR A 139 -13.01 13.80 3.91
C TYR A 139 -12.87 12.30 4.22
N LEU A 140 -11.65 11.82 4.42
CA LEU A 140 -11.40 10.41 4.79
C LEU A 140 -12.08 10.03 6.11
N GLY A 141 -12.16 10.97 7.07
CA GLY A 141 -12.94 10.79 8.30
C GLY A 141 -14.42 10.50 8.02
N THR A 142 -15.06 11.26 7.11
CA THR A 142 -16.46 11.02 6.69
C THR A 142 -16.65 9.68 5.97
N ARG A 143 -15.59 9.15 5.39
CA ARG A 143 -15.55 7.86 4.70
C ARG A 143 -15.22 6.68 5.63
N ASN A 144 -14.96 6.94 6.91
CA ASN A 144 -14.47 5.94 7.87
C ASN A 144 -13.20 5.23 7.39
N VAL A 145 -12.30 5.98 6.76
CA VAL A 145 -11.02 5.49 6.26
C VAL A 145 -9.89 5.97 7.18
N ALA A 146 -9.18 5.04 7.78
CA ALA A 146 -8.03 5.34 8.65
C ALA A 146 -6.83 5.82 7.84
N ILE A 147 -6.11 6.79 8.37
CA ILE A 147 -4.97 7.42 7.71
C ILE A 147 -3.67 6.90 8.33
N PHE A 148 -2.79 6.41 7.49
CA PHE A 148 -1.48 5.92 7.91
C PHE A 148 -0.37 6.91 7.53
N SER A 149 0.28 7.48 8.53
CA SER A 149 1.62 8.01 8.43
C SER A 149 2.62 6.91 8.82
N CYS A 150 3.77 7.28 9.34
CA CYS A 150 4.76 6.35 9.88
C CYS A 150 5.35 6.89 11.18
N ASP A 151 6.10 6.06 11.90
CA ASP A 151 6.97 6.46 12.99
C ASP A 151 8.41 6.60 12.51
N LEU A 152 8.74 5.82 11.50
CA LEU A 152 10.05 5.87 10.85
C LEU A 152 9.94 5.55 9.35
N ASP A 153 10.52 6.43 8.54
CA ASP A 153 10.72 6.24 7.11
C ASP A 153 12.07 5.55 6.89
N SER A 154 12.12 4.46 6.13
CA SER A 154 13.35 3.76 5.77
C SER A 154 14.27 4.59 4.86
N PHE A 155 13.69 5.54 4.10
CA PHE A 155 14.34 6.25 3.00
C PHE A 155 14.92 5.33 1.92
N ASP A 156 14.30 4.17 1.71
CA ASP A 156 14.73 3.18 0.73
C ASP A 156 14.75 3.71 -0.70
N PHE A 157 13.86 4.66 -1.04
CA PHE A 157 13.84 5.36 -2.33
C PHE A 157 15.09 6.24 -2.59
N LYS A 158 15.89 6.51 -1.56
CA LYS A 158 17.19 7.20 -1.65
C LYS A 158 18.37 6.25 -1.52
N ALA A 159 18.11 4.99 -1.19
CA ALA A 159 19.16 4.03 -0.95
C ALA A 159 19.85 3.61 -2.27
N SER A 160 21.16 3.51 -2.23
CA SER A 160 21.96 3.00 -3.36
C SER A 160 22.31 1.51 -3.21
N LYS A 161 22.00 0.91 -2.06
CA LYS A 161 22.28 -0.50 -1.75
C LYS A 161 21.41 -0.98 -0.58
N PRO A 162 21.14 -2.29 -0.49
CA PRO A 162 20.29 -2.87 0.56
C PRO A 162 20.74 -2.54 1.99
N GLN A 163 22.04 -2.53 2.25
CA GLN A 163 22.57 -2.22 3.58
C GLN A 163 22.15 -0.85 4.09
N THR A 164 22.04 0.15 3.21
CA THR A 164 21.58 1.49 3.59
C THR A 164 20.15 1.50 4.14
N VAL A 165 19.27 0.65 3.57
CA VAL A 165 17.89 0.48 4.05
C VAL A 165 17.90 -0.12 5.46
N ILE A 166 18.66 -1.20 5.64
CA ILE A 166 18.79 -1.90 6.93
C ILE A 166 19.29 -0.95 8.01
N ASP A 167 20.38 -0.25 7.74
CA ASP A 167 21.02 0.67 8.71
C ASP A 167 20.07 1.83 9.07
N SER A 168 19.33 2.36 8.09
CA SER A 168 18.35 3.42 8.32
C SER A 168 17.24 2.97 9.28
N VAL A 169 16.65 1.80 9.02
CA VAL A 169 15.56 1.27 9.86
C VAL A 169 16.08 0.94 11.25
N MET A 170 17.14 0.17 11.37
CA MET A 170 17.67 -0.28 12.67
C MET A 170 18.11 0.90 13.54
N LYS A 171 18.85 1.86 12.97
CA LYS A 171 19.29 3.07 13.72
C LYS A 171 18.10 3.86 14.28
N LYS A 172 16.98 3.92 13.56
CA LYS A 172 15.78 4.64 14.02
C LYS A 172 15.05 3.84 15.09
N LEU A 173 14.93 2.53 14.91
CA LEU A 173 14.33 1.65 15.91
C LEU A 173 15.14 1.60 17.21
N ASP A 174 16.45 1.67 17.16
CA ASP A 174 17.30 1.77 18.38
C ASP A 174 16.97 3.01 19.22
N LYS A 175 16.48 4.08 18.59
CA LYS A 175 16.08 5.31 19.27
C LYS A 175 14.62 5.30 19.73
N LEU A 176 13.73 4.74 18.91
CA LEU A 176 12.29 4.80 19.14
C LEU A 176 11.77 3.59 19.93
N GLY A 177 12.46 2.45 19.86
CA GLY A 177 12.06 1.22 20.52
C GLY A 177 10.93 0.45 19.84
N LYS A 178 10.10 1.13 19.05
CA LYS A 178 8.91 0.61 18.38
C LYS A 178 8.51 1.48 17.19
N GLY A 179 7.55 1.05 16.37
CA GLY A 179 6.94 1.95 15.38
C GLY A 179 6.43 1.32 14.11
N ILE A 180 5.72 2.14 13.34
CA ILE A 180 5.26 1.86 11.98
C ILE A 180 6.38 2.22 11.02
N VAL A 181 6.88 1.21 10.30
CA VAL A 181 8.01 1.34 9.36
C VAL A 181 7.46 1.57 7.96
N LEU A 182 7.89 2.66 7.31
CA LEU A 182 7.57 2.93 5.91
C LEU A 182 8.67 2.43 5.01
N MET A 183 8.32 1.60 4.05
CA MET A 183 9.16 1.05 2.98
C MET A 183 8.35 1.04 1.67
N HIS A 184 8.99 0.69 0.56
CA HIS A 184 8.34 0.60 -0.75
C HIS A 184 8.65 -0.76 -1.39
N ASP A 185 7.62 -1.59 -1.62
CA ASP A 185 7.81 -2.95 -2.15
C ASP A 185 8.17 -3.00 -3.64
N PHE A 186 7.99 -1.89 -4.37
CA PHE A 186 8.46 -1.79 -5.74
C PHE A 186 9.97 -1.54 -5.85
N GLN A 187 10.64 -1.13 -4.77
CA GLN A 187 12.07 -0.85 -4.74
C GLN A 187 12.89 -2.15 -4.65
N LYS A 188 13.82 -2.31 -5.60
CA LYS A 188 14.73 -3.47 -5.62
C LYS A 188 15.54 -3.58 -4.32
N HIS A 189 16.09 -2.47 -3.84
CA HIS A 189 16.91 -2.48 -2.64
C HIS A 189 16.13 -2.85 -1.37
N THR A 190 14.85 -2.54 -1.31
CA THR A 190 13.97 -2.98 -0.23
C THR A 190 13.76 -4.48 -0.28
N ALA A 191 13.44 -5.03 -1.46
CA ALA A 191 13.27 -6.47 -1.64
C ALA A 191 14.55 -7.25 -1.27
N GLU A 192 15.71 -6.73 -1.65
CA GLU A 192 17.02 -7.32 -1.31
C GLU A 192 17.41 -7.14 0.16
N ALA A 193 17.00 -6.06 0.82
CA ALA A 193 17.31 -5.77 2.22
C ALA A 193 16.44 -6.57 3.20
N LEU A 194 15.21 -6.86 2.82
CA LEU A 194 14.18 -7.38 3.72
C LEU A 194 14.57 -8.66 4.46
N PRO A 195 15.20 -9.69 3.83
CA PRO A 195 15.60 -10.90 4.53
C PRO A 195 16.54 -10.62 5.73
N GLU A 196 17.54 -9.79 5.53
CA GLU A 196 18.48 -9.43 6.60
C GLU A 196 17.84 -8.49 7.63
N LEU A 197 17.01 -7.57 7.20
CA LEU A 197 16.27 -6.68 8.08
C LEU A 197 15.38 -7.46 9.05
N LEU A 198 14.61 -8.43 8.55
CA LEU A 198 13.75 -9.27 9.40
C LEU A 198 14.57 -10.11 10.40
N ARG A 199 15.71 -10.67 9.97
CA ARG A 199 16.62 -11.37 10.88
C ARG A 199 17.15 -10.46 11.98
N LYS A 200 17.52 -9.22 11.66
CA LYS A 200 17.99 -8.23 12.65
C LYS A 200 16.87 -7.78 13.59
N LEU A 201 15.66 -7.56 13.10
CA LEU A 201 14.51 -7.29 13.94
C LEU A 201 14.27 -8.42 14.95
N LYS A 202 14.26 -9.66 14.47
CA LYS A 202 14.09 -10.84 15.33
C LYS A 202 15.21 -10.97 16.37
N ALA A 203 16.47 -10.81 15.96
CA ALA A 203 17.62 -10.83 16.86
C ALA A 203 17.58 -9.70 17.90
N GLY A 204 17.05 -8.53 17.53
CA GLY A 204 16.83 -7.39 18.43
C GLY A 204 15.60 -7.54 19.34
N GLY A 205 14.89 -8.66 19.27
CA GLY A 205 13.69 -8.93 20.09
C GLY A 205 12.43 -8.20 19.59
N TYR A 206 12.45 -7.64 18.38
CA TYR A 206 11.27 -6.99 17.81
C TYR A 206 10.24 -8.01 17.36
N LYS A 207 8.96 -7.66 17.54
CA LYS A 207 7.79 -8.44 17.10
C LYS A 207 7.03 -7.65 16.06
N VAL A 208 6.75 -8.28 14.91
CA VAL A 208 5.90 -7.67 13.90
C VAL A 208 4.44 -7.84 14.30
N VAL A 209 3.71 -6.74 14.35
CA VAL A 209 2.29 -6.67 14.69
C VAL A 209 1.48 -6.55 13.40
N ALA A 210 0.60 -7.51 13.17
CA ALA A 210 -0.39 -7.42 12.10
C ALA A 210 -1.53 -6.50 12.52
N MET A 211 -1.96 -5.63 11.62
CA MET A 211 -3.13 -4.76 11.80
C MET A 211 -4.22 -5.17 10.81
N ARG A 212 -5.45 -5.26 11.27
CA ARG A 212 -6.64 -5.53 10.44
C ARG A 212 -7.71 -4.50 10.72
N ALA A 213 -8.52 -4.18 9.74
CA ALA A 213 -9.72 -3.41 9.96
C ALA A 213 -10.87 -4.32 10.43
N LYS A 214 -11.73 -3.76 11.28
CA LYS A 214 -12.96 -4.40 11.72
C LYS A 214 -13.94 -4.56 10.57
N ASP A 215 -14.11 -3.49 9.77
CA ASP A 215 -15.02 -3.45 8.64
C ASP A 215 -14.25 -3.20 7.34
N PRO A 216 -14.74 -3.69 6.19
CA PRO A 216 -14.11 -3.44 4.90
C PRO A 216 -14.42 -2.03 4.38
N VAL A 217 -13.56 -1.53 3.48
CA VAL A 217 -13.83 -0.27 2.77
C VAL A 217 -15.04 -0.42 1.84
N GLN A 218 -15.84 0.64 1.77
CA GLN A 218 -16.94 0.76 0.80
C GLN A 218 -16.49 1.66 -0.36
N THR A 219 -16.58 1.14 -1.58
CA THR A 219 -16.33 1.93 -2.79
C THR A 219 -17.56 2.75 -3.20
N LEU A 220 -17.35 3.73 -4.04
CA LEU A 220 -18.43 4.55 -4.63
C LEU A 220 -18.59 4.16 -6.10
N ALA A 221 -19.82 3.79 -6.50
CA ALA A 221 -20.13 3.24 -7.82
C ALA A 221 -19.60 4.08 -8.98
N GLN A 222 -19.68 5.41 -8.87
CA GLN A 222 -19.18 6.32 -9.89
C GLN A 222 -17.67 6.16 -10.18
N TYR A 223 -16.87 5.82 -9.16
CA TYR A 223 -15.43 5.59 -9.32
C TYR A 223 -15.12 4.16 -9.74
N ASP A 224 -15.95 3.20 -9.34
CA ASP A 224 -15.89 1.83 -9.87
C ASP A 224 -16.07 1.85 -11.40
N ASP A 225 -17.04 2.65 -11.90
CA ASP A 225 -17.28 2.83 -13.34
C ASP A 225 -16.11 3.50 -14.06
N LEU A 226 -15.45 4.47 -13.41
CA LEU A 226 -14.26 5.11 -13.98
C LEU A 226 -13.10 4.12 -14.12
N VAL A 227 -12.86 3.28 -13.12
CA VAL A 227 -11.83 2.25 -13.20
C VAL A 227 -12.14 1.24 -14.29
N LEU A 228 -13.39 0.82 -14.45
CA LEU A 228 -13.79 -0.10 -15.51
C LEU A 228 -13.56 0.48 -16.91
N LYS A 229 -13.69 1.79 -17.09
CA LYS A 229 -13.37 2.46 -18.36
C LYS A 229 -11.87 2.45 -18.64
N ASP A 230 -11.05 2.72 -17.65
CA ASP A 230 -9.60 2.79 -17.79
C ASP A 230 -8.95 1.40 -17.86
N ALA A 231 -9.49 0.43 -17.13
CA ALA A 231 -9.03 -0.96 -17.12
C ALA A 231 -9.41 -1.75 -18.38
N LYS A 232 -10.29 -1.22 -19.20
CA LYS A 232 -10.50 -1.76 -20.57
C LYS A 232 -9.24 -1.52 -21.37
N LEU A 233 -8.28 -2.44 -21.22
CA LEU A 233 -7.05 -2.42 -22.01
C LEU A 233 -7.41 -2.35 -23.50
N PRO A 234 -6.77 -1.47 -24.27
CA PRO A 234 -7.01 -1.33 -25.72
C PRO A 234 -6.58 -2.57 -26.54
N THR A 235 -6.18 -3.65 -25.86
CA THR A 235 -5.69 -4.89 -26.44
C THR A 235 -6.80 -5.86 -26.87
N VAL A 236 -8.05 -5.65 -26.44
CA VAL A 236 -9.15 -6.44 -26.99
C VAL A 236 -9.69 -5.71 -28.22
N SER A 237 -9.09 -6.03 -29.36
CA SER A 237 -9.69 -5.64 -30.64
C SER A 237 -11.09 -6.23 -30.70
N SER A 238 -12.10 -5.40 -30.99
CA SER A 238 -13.46 -5.87 -31.30
C SER A 238 -13.52 -6.59 -32.66
N ARG A 239 -12.38 -6.67 -33.36
CA ARG A 239 -12.25 -7.37 -34.63
C ARG A 239 -12.32 -8.88 -34.41
N PRO A 240 -13.05 -9.63 -35.27
CA PRO A 240 -13.05 -11.08 -35.23
C PRO A 240 -11.62 -11.64 -35.39
N VAL A 241 -11.32 -12.74 -34.69
CA VAL A 241 -9.99 -13.39 -34.77
C VAL A 241 -9.59 -13.68 -36.24
N SER A 242 -10.51 -14.10 -37.09
CA SER A 242 -10.30 -14.32 -38.49
C SER A 242 -9.86 -13.07 -39.28
N SER A 243 -10.09 -11.88 -38.77
CA SER A 243 -9.63 -10.64 -39.40
C SER A 243 -8.27 -10.15 -38.88
N VAL A 244 -7.75 -10.79 -37.85
CA VAL A 244 -6.46 -10.45 -37.20
C VAL A 244 -5.41 -11.53 -37.49
N VAL A 245 -5.84 -12.79 -37.55
CA VAL A 245 -4.97 -13.94 -37.83
C VAL A 245 -5.44 -14.59 -39.11
N GLN A 246 -4.57 -14.62 -40.13
CA GLN A 246 -4.76 -15.39 -41.36
C GLN A 246 -3.83 -16.60 -41.32
N THR A 247 -4.42 -17.80 -41.46
CA THR A 247 -3.62 -19.01 -41.68
C THR A 247 -3.09 -19.00 -43.10
N ILE A 248 -1.79 -18.97 -43.28
CA ILE A 248 -1.14 -19.16 -44.57
C ILE A 248 -0.98 -20.68 -44.70
N SER A 249 -1.71 -21.30 -45.66
CA SER A 249 -1.45 -22.68 -46.09
C SER A 249 -0.20 -22.66 -46.98
N GLU A 250 0.81 -23.47 -46.63
CA GLU A 250 1.97 -23.78 -47.47
C GLU A 250 1.54 -24.52 -48.74
#